data_edcff3224c9f09248da8baeed9d31e54
#
_entry.id   edcff3224c9f09248da8baeed9d31e54
#
_cell.length_a   1.000
_cell.length_b   1.000
_cell.length_c   1.000
_cell.angle_alpha   90.00
_cell.angle_beta   90.00
_cell.angle_gamma   90.00
#
_symmetry.space_group_name_H-M   'P 1'
#
loop_
_entity.id
_entity.type
_entity.pdbx_description
1 polymer ?
#
loop_
_entity_poly.entity_id
_entity_poly.type
_entity_poly.pdbx_seq_one_letter_code
_entity_poly.pdbx_strand_id
1 'polypeptide(L)'
;MKTRIYLVRAISISCIFMFTVAFGISVTFQVDMNNETVDANGVHMAGSFQGWDPAVTALSDDDGDGIYSIIVDTLTAGATYEYKYINGNAWGQDETAFGGNRSVVIPDTNTVLPPYCFNSLILCTEVYVTFNVDMNFETVSDAGVHIAGSFRGWAPAATELFDENGDGVYSTMLSLTSGDTVEYKYI
;
A
#
# COMPACT_ATOMS: atom_id res chain seq x y z
N MET A 1 25.38 -11.89 -81.82
CA MET A 1 24.61 -12.46 -80.69
C MET A 1 25.13 -11.79 -79.43
N LYS A 2 24.36 -10.84 -78.81
CA LYS A 2 24.80 -10.09 -77.62
C LYS A 2 24.12 -10.74 -76.39
N THR A 3 24.91 -11.41 -75.57
CA THR A 3 24.43 -12.02 -74.31
C THR A 3 24.33 -10.93 -73.23
N ARG A 4 23.11 -10.68 -72.72
CA ARG A 4 22.88 -9.78 -71.59
C ARG A 4 22.95 -10.61 -70.31
N ILE A 5 23.89 -10.29 -69.40
CA ILE A 5 24.01 -10.86 -68.08
C ILE A 5 23.15 -9.98 -67.13
N TYR A 6 22.13 -10.54 -66.49
CA TYR A 6 21.35 -9.88 -65.44
C TYR A 6 21.96 -10.20 -64.09
N LEU A 7 22.46 -9.18 -63.43
CA LEU A 7 22.99 -9.27 -62.08
C LEU A 7 21.80 -9.18 -61.09
N VAL A 8 21.43 -10.30 -60.50
CA VAL A 8 20.41 -10.32 -59.45
C VAL A 8 21.12 -9.94 -58.11
N ARG A 9 20.82 -8.76 -57.56
CA ARG A 9 21.26 -8.38 -56.25
C ARG A 9 20.34 -9.06 -55.22
N ALA A 10 20.87 -10.03 -54.47
CA ALA A 10 20.21 -10.57 -53.31
C ALA A 10 20.23 -9.54 -52.16
N ILE A 11 19.09 -9.02 -51.78
CA ILE A 11 18.94 -8.17 -50.59
C ILE A 11 18.82 -9.12 -49.39
N SER A 12 19.88 -9.22 -48.61
CA SER A 12 19.87 -9.94 -47.33
C SER A 12 19.16 -9.05 -46.28
N ILE A 13 17.92 -9.37 -45.92
CA ILE A 13 17.22 -8.74 -44.81
C ILE A 13 17.76 -9.40 -43.52
N SER A 14 18.70 -8.74 -42.86
CA SER A 14 19.14 -9.14 -41.52
C SER A 14 18.07 -8.74 -40.52
N CYS A 15 17.29 -9.71 -40.05
CA CYS A 15 16.33 -9.51 -38.97
C CYS A 15 17.12 -9.39 -37.66
N ILE A 16 17.36 -8.16 -37.19
CA ILE A 16 17.95 -7.91 -35.88
C ILE A 16 16.88 -8.19 -34.84
N PHE A 17 16.96 -9.35 -34.21
CA PHE A 17 16.19 -9.64 -32.99
C PHE A 17 16.78 -8.79 -31.86
N MET A 18 16.11 -7.68 -31.52
CA MET A 18 16.39 -6.97 -30.27
C MET A 18 15.83 -7.83 -29.13
N PHE A 19 16.73 -8.52 -28.42
CA PHE A 19 16.39 -9.08 -27.11
C PHE A 19 16.25 -7.92 -26.12
N THR A 20 15.03 -7.55 -25.78
CA THR A 20 14.80 -6.72 -24.59
C THR A 20 14.99 -7.59 -23.37
N VAL A 21 16.08 -7.40 -22.64
CA VAL A 21 16.23 -7.97 -21.29
C VAL A 21 15.28 -7.17 -20.41
N ALA A 22 14.15 -7.76 -20.05
CA ALA A 22 13.30 -7.21 -19.02
C ALA A 22 13.99 -7.44 -17.67
N PHE A 23 14.49 -6.38 -17.05
CA PHE A 23 14.90 -6.44 -15.65
C PHE A 23 13.64 -6.49 -14.77
N GLY A 24 13.63 -7.41 -13.81
CA GLY A 24 12.57 -7.43 -12.81
C GLY A 24 12.56 -6.15 -11.99
N ILE A 25 11.39 -5.73 -11.54
CA ILE A 25 11.25 -4.61 -10.59
C ILE A 25 11.47 -5.15 -9.18
N SER A 26 12.26 -4.43 -8.39
CA SER A 26 12.46 -4.71 -6.97
C SER A 26 11.41 -3.95 -6.15
N VAL A 27 10.64 -4.67 -5.36
CA VAL A 27 9.67 -4.10 -4.42
C VAL A 27 10.02 -4.54 -3.01
N THR A 28 10.17 -3.60 -2.09
CA THR A 28 10.30 -3.89 -0.67
C THR A 28 8.90 -3.98 -0.07
N PHE A 29 8.56 -5.15 0.45
CA PHE A 29 7.34 -5.39 1.22
C PHE A 29 7.65 -5.21 2.69
N GLN A 30 6.72 -4.59 3.42
CA GLN A 30 6.88 -4.29 4.84
C GLN A 30 5.61 -4.61 5.63
N VAL A 31 5.78 -5.15 6.84
CA VAL A 31 4.70 -5.37 7.81
C VAL A 31 5.15 -4.94 9.19
N ASP A 32 4.31 -4.20 9.88
CA ASP A 32 4.53 -3.78 11.26
C ASP A 32 3.95 -4.82 12.21
N MET A 33 4.81 -5.36 13.08
CA MET A 33 4.52 -6.38 14.08
C MET A 33 4.52 -5.83 15.52
N ASN A 34 4.59 -4.50 15.70
CA ASN A 34 4.71 -3.89 17.04
C ASN A 34 3.52 -4.19 17.96
N ASN A 35 2.37 -4.52 17.42
CA ASN A 35 1.17 -4.90 18.19
C ASN A 35 1.00 -6.43 18.30
N GLU A 36 1.95 -7.22 17.81
CA GLU A 36 1.88 -8.66 17.76
C GLU A 36 3.00 -9.30 18.60
N THR A 37 2.77 -10.54 19.03
CA THR A 37 3.86 -11.39 19.51
C THR A 37 4.39 -12.19 18.34
N VAL A 38 5.61 -11.92 17.92
CA VAL A 38 6.22 -12.62 16.79
C VAL A 38 6.46 -14.09 17.13
N ASP A 39 6.04 -14.98 16.22
CA ASP A 39 6.25 -16.44 16.36
C ASP A 39 7.74 -16.80 16.36
N ALA A 40 8.10 -17.88 17.01
CA ALA A 40 9.50 -18.36 17.10
C ALA A 40 10.11 -18.70 15.72
N ASN A 41 9.29 -18.97 14.69
CA ASN A 41 9.72 -19.18 13.32
C ASN A 41 9.84 -17.86 12.53
N GLY A 42 9.61 -16.71 13.16
CA GLY A 42 9.71 -15.39 12.54
C GLY A 42 8.49 -15.00 11.72
N VAL A 43 8.66 -14.00 10.86
CA VAL A 43 7.63 -13.46 9.97
C VAL A 43 7.93 -13.87 8.54
N HIS A 44 6.91 -14.33 7.81
CA HIS A 44 7.03 -14.76 6.42
C HIS A 44 5.97 -14.08 5.54
N MET A 45 6.13 -14.24 4.24
CA MET A 45 5.17 -13.81 3.24
C MET A 45 4.95 -14.92 2.22
N ALA A 46 3.69 -15.22 1.89
CA ALA A 46 3.34 -16.08 0.77
C ALA A 46 2.56 -15.28 -0.27
N GLY A 47 2.76 -15.57 -1.56
CA GLY A 47 2.08 -14.88 -2.62
C GLY A 47 2.16 -15.57 -3.97
N SER A 48 1.42 -15.02 -4.94
CA SER A 48 1.36 -15.54 -6.31
C SER A 48 2.72 -15.50 -7.02
N PHE A 49 3.65 -14.69 -6.58
CA PHE A 49 5.00 -14.56 -7.15
C PHE A 49 5.93 -15.75 -6.82
N GLN A 50 5.62 -16.55 -5.79
CA GLN A 50 6.46 -17.66 -5.33
C GLN A 50 5.67 -18.97 -5.12
N GLY A 51 4.43 -19.06 -5.66
CA GLY A 51 3.60 -20.26 -5.60
C GLY A 51 2.92 -20.52 -4.27
N TRP A 52 2.75 -19.49 -3.43
CA TRP A 52 2.03 -19.54 -2.16
C TRP A 52 2.65 -20.47 -1.10
N ASP A 53 3.98 -20.62 -1.09
CA ASP A 53 4.66 -21.38 -0.05
C ASP A 53 4.88 -20.51 1.19
N PRO A 54 4.29 -20.84 2.35
CA PRO A 54 4.35 -20.02 3.55
C PRO A 54 5.72 -20.01 4.25
N ALA A 55 6.64 -20.90 3.86
CA ALA A 55 7.91 -21.08 4.56
C ALA A 55 9.13 -20.52 3.82
N VAL A 56 8.99 -20.07 2.55
CA VAL A 56 10.17 -19.77 1.72
C VAL A 56 10.56 -18.30 1.69
N THR A 57 9.67 -17.38 2.05
CA THR A 57 9.93 -15.94 2.00
C THR A 57 9.90 -15.35 3.40
N ALA A 58 11.05 -15.43 4.09
CA ALA A 58 11.21 -14.85 5.41
C ALA A 58 11.48 -13.34 5.33
N LEU A 59 10.87 -12.56 6.22
CA LEU A 59 11.14 -11.15 6.43
C LEU A 59 12.09 -10.97 7.62
N SER A 60 12.88 -9.91 7.60
CA SER A 60 13.77 -9.53 8.70
C SER A 60 13.42 -8.15 9.26
N ASP A 61 13.71 -7.97 10.54
CA ASP A 61 13.71 -6.71 11.26
C ASP A 61 15.14 -6.47 11.73
N ASP A 62 15.96 -5.87 10.85
CA ASP A 62 17.41 -5.77 11.06
C ASP A 62 17.80 -4.61 11.99
N ASP A 63 16.94 -3.61 12.14
CA ASP A 63 17.16 -2.43 13.01
C ASP A 63 16.37 -2.49 14.33
N GLY A 64 15.50 -3.46 14.49
CA GLY A 64 14.77 -3.74 15.73
C GLY A 64 13.62 -2.76 15.99
N ASP A 65 13.06 -2.15 14.94
CA ASP A 65 11.95 -1.20 15.06
C ASP A 65 10.57 -1.86 15.05
N GLY A 66 10.51 -3.19 14.85
CA GLY A 66 9.31 -4.00 14.77
C GLY A 66 8.68 -4.03 13.39
N ILE A 67 9.30 -3.41 12.37
CA ILE A 67 8.88 -3.46 10.99
C ILE A 67 9.69 -4.52 10.23
N TYR A 68 9.05 -5.61 9.90
CA TYR A 68 9.66 -6.70 9.15
C TYR A 68 9.61 -6.41 7.64
N SER A 69 10.72 -6.62 6.94
CA SER A 69 10.84 -6.29 5.52
C SER A 69 11.50 -7.39 4.68
N ILE A 70 11.18 -7.42 3.37
CA ILE A 70 11.82 -8.26 2.37
C ILE A 70 11.79 -7.57 1.01
N ILE A 71 12.86 -7.73 0.24
CA ILE A 71 12.93 -7.28 -1.16
C ILE A 71 12.61 -8.47 -2.07
N VAL A 72 11.63 -8.28 -2.96
CA VAL A 72 11.33 -9.22 -4.06
C VAL A 72 11.71 -8.54 -5.36
N ASP A 73 12.70 -9.07 -6.08
CA ASP A 73 13.40 -8.43 -7.21
C ASP A 73 13.03 -9.01 -8.59
N THR A 74 12.03 -9.90 -8.65
CA THR A 74 11.64 -10.63 -9.86
C THR A 74 10.27 -10.26 -10.38
N LEU A 75 9.71 -9.14 -9.92
CA LEU A 75 8.34 -8.75 -10.22
C LEU A 75 8.25 -8.04 -11.58
N THR A 76 7.11 -8.19 -12.26
CA THR A 76 6.87 -7.58 -13.58
C THR A 76 6.10 -6.28 -13.42
N ALA A 77 6.62 -5.18 -13.96
CA ALA A 77 5.95 -3.88 -13.99
C ALA A 77 4.53 -3.98 -14.58
N GLY A 78 3.55 -3.34 -13.94
CA GLY A 78 2.14 -3.35 -14.33
C GLY A 78 1.39 -4.64 -14.00
N ALA A 79 2.07 -5.72 -13.57
CA ALA A 79 1.41 -6.93 -13.14
C ALA A 79 0.80 -6.76 -11.74
N THR A 80 -0.28 -7.50 -11.46
CA THR A 80 -0.90 -7.56 -10.15
C THR A 80 -0.49 -8.86 -9.47
N TYR A 81 -0.02 -8.75 -8.23
CA TYR A 81 0.30 -9.88 -7.38
C TYR A 81 -0.55 -9.87 -6.13
N GLU A 82 -0.98 -11.06 -5.72
CA GLU A 82 -1.66 -11.28 -4.44
C GLU A 82 -0.68 -11.89 -3.44
N TYR A 83 -0.81 -11.51 -2.16
CA TYR A 83 0.06 -11.98 -1.09
C TYR A 83 -0.62 -11.91 0.28
N LYS A 84 -0.03 -12.57 1.27
CA LYS A 84 -0.35 -12.47 2.71
C LYS A 84 0.92 -12.46 3.53
N TYR A 85 0.90 -11.75 4.64
CA TYR A 85 1.89 -11.93 5.69
C TYR A 85 1.48 -13.08 6.63
N ILE A 86 2.49 -13.70 7.23
CA ILE A 86 2.35 -14.89 8.06
C ILE A 86 3.19 -14.68 9.32
N ASN A 87 2.58 -14.71 10.49
CA ASN A 87 3.28 -14.66 11.77
C ASN A 87 3.70 -16.07 12.17
N GLY A 88 4.78 -16.56 11.56
CA GLY A 88 5.24 -17.93 11.57
C GLY A 88 5.68 -18.37 10.18
N ASN A 89 5.63 -19.66 9.88
CA ASN A 89 6.02 -20.23 8.59
C ASN A 89 5.05 -21.30 8.06
N ALA A 90 3.80 -21.27 8.49
CA ALA A 90 2.77 -22.24 8.13
C ALA A 90 1.40 -21.60 7.94
N TRP A 91 0.57 -22.22 7.10
CA TRP A 91 -0.84 -21.82 6.96
C TRP A 91 -1.60 -21.99 8.28
N GLY A 92 -2.50 -21.06 8.57
CA GLY A 92 -3.19 -20.92 9.85
C GLY A 92 -2.55 -19.90 10.78
N GLN A 93 -1.37 -19.39 10.41
CA GLN A 93 -0.68 -18.26 11.04
C GLN A 93 -0.71 -17.01 10.15
N ASP A 94 -1.44 -17.09 9.03
CA ASP A 94 -1.61 -16.00 8.07
C ASP A 94 -2.70 -15.00 8.50
N GLU A 95 -2.66 -13.84 7.88
CA GLU A 95 -3.64 -12.77 8.09
C GLU A 95 -5.07 -13.24 7.73
N THR A 96 -6.02 -13.02 8.63
CA THR A 96 -7.41 -13.48 8.51
C THR A 96 -8.45 -12.38 8.66
N ALA A 97 -8.10 -11.23 9.25
CA ALA A 97 -9.07 -10.20 9.64
C ALA A 97 -9.88 -9.61 8.47
N PHE A 98 -9.36 -9.64 7.25
CA PHE A 98 -10.04 -9.08 6.08
C PHE A 98 -10.51 -10.13 5.05
N GLY A 99 -10.42 -11.42 5.38
CA GLY A 99 -11.07 -12.51 4.62
C GLY A 99 -10.54 -12.75 3.20
N GLY A 100 -9.39 -12.19 2.84
CA GLY A 100 -8.82 -12.29 1.49
C GLY A 100 -7.30 -12.17 1.47
N ASN A 101 -6.76 -11.92 0.30
CA ASN A 101 -5.34 -11.64 0.08
C ASN A 101 -5.13 -10.13 -0.03
N ARG A 102 -3.93 -9.67 0.32
CA ARG A 102 -3.46 -8.35 -0.11
C ARG A 102 -3.21 -8.37 -1.62
N SER A 103 -3.31 -7.23 -2.26
CA SER A 103 -3.06 -7.10 -3.70
C SER A 103 -2.21 -5.86 -3.96
N VAL A 104 -1.26 -5.98 -4.88
CA VAL A 104 -0.41 -4.88 -5.32
C VAL A 104 -0.24 -4.89 -6.83
N VAL A 105 -0.40 -3.74 -7.46
CA VAL A 105 0.01 -3.51 -8.85
C VAL A 105 1.45 -3.02 -8.83
N ILE A 106 2.36 -3.72 -9.51
CA ILE A 106 3.78 -3.39 -9.50
C ILE A 106 4.03 -2.11 -10.29
N PRO A 107 4.66 -1.09 -9.68
CA PRO A 107 5.04 0.13 -10.39
C PRO A 107 6.11 -0.16 -11.46
N ASP A 108 6.42 0.82 -12.29
CA ASP A 108 7.46 0.74 -13.33
C ASP A 108 8.88 1.04 -12.81
N THR A 109 9.00 1.35 -11.52
CA THR A 109 10.26 1.63 -10.83
C THR A 109 10.35 0.85 -9.51
N ASN A 110 11.59 0.62 -9.04
CA ASN A 110 11.82 0.02 -7.73
C ASN A 110 11.15 0.86 -6.64
N THR A 111 10.46 0.20 -5.73
CA THR A 111 9.58 0.87 -4.76
C THR A 111 9.66 0.19 -3.39
N VAL A 112 9.56 0.99 -2.34
CA VAL A 112 9.31 0.53 -0.97
C VAL A 112 7.83 0.77 -0.68
N LEU A 113 7.08 -0.29 -0.38
CA LEU A 113 5.69 -0.17 0.05
C LEU A 113 5.65 0.26 1.52
N PRO A 114 4.71 1.12 1.92
CA PRO A 114 4.57 1.48 3.32
C PRO A 114 4.17 0.25 4.16
N PRO A 115 4.57 0.18 5.45
CA PRO A 115 4.21 -0.93 6.32
C PRO A 115 2.71 -0.92 6.64
N TYR A 116 2.06 -2.08 6.44
CA TYR A 116 0.74 -2.34 6.98
C TYR A 116 0.86 -2.95 8.37
N CYS A 117 -0.07 -2.65 9.26
CA CYS A 117 -0.19 -3.44 10.49
C CYS A 117 -0.53 -4.89 10.13
N PHE A 118 0.09 -5.86 10.80
CA PHE A 118 -0.25 -7.26 10.61
C PHE A 118 -1.76 -7.47 10.85
N ASN A 119 -2.36 -8.31 10.04
CA ASN A 119 -3.78 -8.64 10.10
C ASN A 119 -4.73 -7.43 9.97
N SER A 120 -4.30 -6.37 9.28
CA SER A 120 -5.07 -5.14 9.03
C SER A 120 -4.84 -4.61 7.61
N LEU A 121 -5.85 -3.99 7.02
CA LEU A 121 -5.73 -3.25 5.75
C LEU A 121 -5.31 -1.78 5.96
N ILE A 122 -5.12 -1.36 7.21
CA ILE A 122 -4.72 -0.01 7.56
C ILE A 122 -3.19 0.06 7.57
N LEU A 123 -2.63 1.13 7.01
CA LEU A 123 -1.21 1.45 7.14
C LEU A 123 -0.91 1.77 8.61
N CYS A 124 0.16 1.21 9.15
CA CYS A 124 0.55 1.45 10.54
C CYS A 124 1.00 2.90 10.82
N THR A 125 1.25 3.65 9.76
CA THR A 125 1.49 5.09 9.86
C THR A 125 0.19 5.92 9.94
N GLU A 126 -0.98 5.30 9.77
CA GLU A 126 -2.28 5.98 9.85
C GLU A 126 -2.96 5.72 11.19
N VAL A 127 -3.53 6.78 11.74
CA VAL A 127 -4.41 6.74 12.92
C VAL A 127 -5.74 7.40 12.58
N TYR A 128 -6.83 6.80 13.05
CA TYR A 128 -8.15 7.39 12.90
C TYR A 128 -8.48 8.22 14.14
N VAL A 129 -8.67 9.52 13.93
CA VAL A 129 -9.01 10.48 14.98
C VAL A 129 -10.43 10.95 14.78
N THR A 130 -11.27 10.77 15.81
CA THR A 130 -12.64 11.33 15.81
C THR A 130 -12.60 12.71 16.42
N PHE A 131 -13.05 13.71 15.66
CA PHE A 131 -13.24 15.08 16.12
C PHE A 131 -14.70 15.27 16.48
N ASN A 132 -14.96 15.83 17.67
CA ASN A 132 -16.29 16.09 18.16
C ASN A 132 -16.39 17.54 18.61
N VAL A 133 -17.54 18.17 18.35
CA VAL A 133 -17.89 19.49 18.87
C VAL A 133 -19.33 19.51 19.37
N ASP A 134 -19.53 19.99 20.59
CA ASP A 134 -20.85 20.18 21.18
C ASP A 134 -21.42 21.53 20.73
N MET A 135 -22.53 21.48 20.00
CA MET A 135 -23.25 22.63 19.47
C MET A 135 -24.56 22.95 20.23
N ASN A 136 -24.83 22.27 21.36
CA ASN A 136 -26.07 22.45 22.12
C ASN A 136 -26.32 23.87 22.60
N PHE A 137 -25.28 24.69 22.68
CA PHE A 137 -25.36 26.08 23.14
C PHE A 137 -25.16 27.11 22.01
N GLU A 138 -25.03 26.65 20.77
CA GLU A 138 -24.79 27.47 19.61
C GLU A 138 -25.85 27.23 18.52
N THR A 139 -26.02 28.21 17.63
CA THR A 139 -26.89 28.06 16.47
C THR A 139 -26.09 27.52 15.30
N VAL A 140 -26.43 26.34 14.82
CA VAL A 140 -25.82 25.79 13.61
C VAL A 140 -26.33 26.52 12.39
N SER A 141 -25.42 26.96 11.54
CA SER A 141 -25.73 27.63 10.27
C SER A 141 -26.30 26.66 9.23
N ASP A 142 -26.98 27.21 8.20
CA ASP A 142 -27.45 26.40 7.06
C ASP A 142 -26.29 25.72 6.28
N ALA A 143 -25.05 26.17 6.45
CA ALA A 143 -23.85 25.56 5.84
C ALA A 143 -23.34 24.33 6.61
N GLY A 144 -23.94 24.01 7.78
CA GLY A 144 -23.49 22.92 8.64
C GLY A 144 -22.31 23.30 9.56
N VAL A 145 -21.75 22.29 10.18
CA VAL A 145 -20.58 22.37 11.06
C VAL A 145 -19.36 21.78 10.33
N HIS A 146 -18.26 22.50 10.31
CA HIS A 146 -17.05 22.06 9.60
C HIS A 146 -15.83 22.11 10.51
N ILE A 147 -14.78 21.41 10.11
CA ILE A 147 -13.44 21.50 10.70
C ILE A 147 -12.43 21.86 9.61
N ALA A 148 -11.63 22.87 9.86
CA ALA A 148 -10.48 23.24 9.04
C ALA A 148 -9.19 23.03 9.82
N GLY A 149 -8.17 22.51 9.16
CA GLY A 149 -6.88 22.26 9.80
C GLY A 149 -5.74 22.06 8.83
N SER A 150 -4.53 21.93 9.39
CA SER A 150 -3.29 21.71 8.64
C SER A 150 -3.35 20.45 7.78
N PHE A 151 -4.10 19.45 8.18
CA PHE A 151 -4.29 18.18 7.49
C PHE A 151 -5.03 18.29 6.12
N ARG A 152 -5.70 19.42 5.85
CA ARG A 152 -6.37 19.72 4.56
C ARG A 152 -6.13 21.15 4.07
N GLY A 153 -4.95 21.70 4.41
CA GLY A 153 -4.54 23.04 3.94
C GLY A 153 -5.49 24.17 4.38
N TRP A 154 -6.18 24.00 5.51
CA TRP A 154 -7.12 24.99 6.07
C TRP A 154 -8.34 25.29 5.20
N ALA A 155 -8.74 24.36 4.31
CA ALA A 155 -9.93 24.53 3.48
C ALA A 155 -11.21 24.45 4.34
N PRO A 156 -12.01 25.54 4.47
CA PRO A 156 -13.07 25.62 5.47
C PRO A 156 -14.29 24.74 5.18
N ALA A 157 -14.51 24.36 3.93
CA ALA A 157 -15.64 23.51 3.51
C ALA A 157 -15.22 22.06 3.16
N ALA A 158 -13.95 21.68 3.40
CA ALA A 158 -13.44 20.39 2.96
C ALA A 158 -13.82 19.21 3.85
N THR A 159 -14.23 19.48 5.10
CA THR A 159 -14.57 18.44 6.07
C THR A 159 -15.76 18.88 6.92
N GLU A 160 -16.89 18.23 6.69
CA GLU A 160 -18.13 18.43 7.42
C GLU A 160 -18.23 17.45 8.60
N LEU A 161 -18.85 17.88 9.69
CA LEU A 161 -19.21 17.07 10.84
C LEU A 161 -20.74 16.84 10.83
N PHE A 162 -21.15 15.69 11.32
CA PHE A 162 -22.56 15.27 11.33
C PHE A 162 -23.02 14.94 12.75
N ASP A 163 -24.26 15.29 13.06
CA ASP A 163 -24.97 14.87 14.27
C ASP A 163 -25.95 13.75 13.88
N GLU A 164 -25.43 12.51 13.81
CA GLU A 164 -26.19 11.35 13.35
C GLU A 164 -27.27 10.89 14.32
N ASN A 165 -27.12 11.17 15.61
CA ASN A 165 -28.03 10.72 16.67
C ASN A 165 -28.94 11.82 17.22
N GLY A 166 -28.75 13.08 16.83
CA GLY A 166 -29.55 14.23 17.21
C GLY A 166 -29.30 14.70 18.65
N ASP A 167 -28.12 14.45 19.22
CA ASP A 167 -27.79 14.85 20.59
C ASP A 167 -27.09 16.23 20.66
N GLY A 168 -26.90 16.89 19.52
CA GLY A 168 -26.25 18.18 19.40
C GLY A 168 -24.72 18.11 19.36
N VAL A 169 -24.13 16.90 19.35
CA VAL A 169 -22.69 16.70 19.20
C VAL A 169 -22.38 16.28 17.76
N TYR A 170 -21.71 17.16 17.05
CA TYR A 170 -21.29 16.95 15.66
C TYR A 170 -19.94 16.24 15.62
N SER A 171 -19.84 15.20 14.79
CA SER A 171 -18.68 14.31 14.72
C SER A 171 -18.19 14.07 13.29
N THR A 172 -16.88 13.89 13.14
CA THR A 172 -16.27 13.34 11.92
C THR A 172 -15.02 12.55 12.28
N MET A 173 -14.68 11.54 11.48
CA MET A 173 -13.47 10.74 11.65
C MET A 173 -12.51 10.99 10.49
N LEU A 174 -11.26 11.28 10.79
CA LEU A 174 -10.20 11.52 9.81
C LEU A 174 -9.07 10.52 10.00
N SER A 175 -8.51 10.05 8.87
CA SER A 175 -7.21 9.38 8.86
C SER A 175 -6.11 10.43 8.89
N LEU A 176 -5.21 10.32 9.84
CA LEU A 176 -4.04 11.19 10.05
C LEU A 176 -2.80 10.33 10.17
N THR A 177 -1.62 10.91 9.93
CA THR A 177 -0.36 10.19 10.12
C THR A 177 -0.01 10.13 11.61
N SER A 178 0.35 8.95 12.09
CA SER A 178 0.81 8.75 13.47
C SER A 178 2.07 9.59 13.74
N GLY A 179 2.10 10.26 14.88
CA GLY A 179 3.22 11.14 15.27
C GLY A 179 3.15 12.56 14.72
N ASP A 180 2.23 12.87 13.79
CA ASP A 180 2.05 14.23 13.29
C ASP A 180 1.41 15.13 14.35
N THR A 181 1.82 16.39 14.33
CA THR A 181 1.14 17.47 15.07
C THR A 181 0.20 18.20 14.13
N VAL A 182 -1.10 18.21 14.45
CA VAL A 182 -2.10 18.89 13.65
C VAL A 182 -2.69 20.08 14.41
N GLU A 183 -2.87 21.18 13.69
CA GLU A 183 -3.62 22.35 14.16
C GLU A 183 -4.99 22.38 13.48
N TYR A 184 -6.03 22.71 14.21
CA TYR A 184 -7.39 22.76 13.67
C TYR A 184 -8.28 23.75 14.40
N LYS A 185 -9.42 24.06 13.81
CA LYS A 185 -10.55 24.78 14.43
C LYS A 185 -11.87 24.35 13.80
N TYR A 186 -12.91 24.41 14.58
CA TYR A 186 -14.30 24.25 14.13
C TYR A 186 -14.81 25.56 13.51
N ILE A 187 -15.70 25.45 12.52
CA ILE A 187 -16.26 26.55 11.74
C ILE A 187 -17.77 26.36 11.64
#